data_81f72a4bf16315fbfe35b24691d97ea1
#
_entry.id   81f72a4bf16315fbfe35b24691d97ea1
#
_cell.length_a   1.000
_cell.length_b   1.000
_cell.length_c   1.000
_cell.angle_alpha   90.00
_cell.angle_beta   90.00
_cell.angle_gamma   90.00
#
_symmetry.space_group_name_H-M   'P 1'
#
loop_
_entity.id
_entity.type
_entity.pdbx_description
1 polymer ?
#
loop_
_entity_poly.entity_id
_entity_poly.type
_entity_poly.pdbx_seq_one_letter_code
_entity_poly.pdbx_strand_id
1 'polypeptide(L)'
;MRTVEELGTYQSYTFMVEKLGFTTLTQADSQQSGNMGLGGYEYGVTTEEMAAAYGAFVNDGVYTPPRTFYRVEDSQGNLVCENNKESNVAMKATTAYIIRQTLKSVITSGTGGEARFSGMTIAGKTGTTDENRDRYFAGFSPYYSAAVWTGYKSNERFSESLGNPSAVLWREVMRRIHDGLENKDFNSCSGLVQVTVCQDSGLLATDACTHDLRGNRVTTVTVAADTAPTQSCNVHKMVRYCKDGKHLATEYCPASSVVEIAALDWNREIIKNIKAQDDEYLLQTLTGKEEGELCPVHNKKPSIFPIIPGDDDDDDDDTRFGSWSDWWDKLLP
;
A
#
# COMPACT_ATOMS: atom_id res chain seq x y z
N MET A 1 8.28 3.10 -3.51
CA MET A 1 9.70 2.77 -3.29
C MET A 1 9.93 1.27 -3.37
N ARG A 2 9.40 0.45 -2.45
CA ARG A 2 9.64 -1.00 -2.42
C ARG A 2 9.39 -1.72 -3.76
N THR A 3 8.30 -1.41 -4.47
CA THR A 3 8.04 -1.98 -5.81
C THR A 3 9.13 -1.65 -6.83
N VAL A 4 9.67 -0.42 -6.79
CA VAL A 4 10.77 -0.01 -7.69
C VAL A 4 12.08 -0.67 -7.29
N GLU A 5 12.31 -0.88 -5.99
CA GLU A 5 13.49 -1.61 -5.50
C GLU A 5 13.46 -3.08 -5.92
N GLU A 6 12.30 -3.74 -5.81
CA GLU A 6 12.12 -5.14 -6.22
C GLU A 6 12.20 -5.32 -7.75
N LEU A 7 11.61 -4.40 -8.52
CA LEU A 7 11.66 -4.41 -9.98
C LEU A 7 13.07 -4.06 -10.50
N GLY A 8 13.76 -3.18 -9.79
CA GLY A 8 15.01 -2.54 -10.21
C GLY A 8 14.77 -1.16 -10.81
N THR A 9 15.62 -0.20 -10.41
CA THR A 9 15.53 1.19 -10.85
C THR A 9 15.75 1.34 -12.34
N TYR A 10 16.71 0.60 -12.89
CA TYR A 10 17.02 0.62 -14.31
C TYR A 10 15.85 0.11 -15.17
N GLN A 11 15.18 -0.97 -14.75
CA GLN A 11 14.01 -1.51 -15.46
C GLN A 11 12.85 -0.52 -15.43
N SER A 12 12.65 0.17 -14.30
CA SER A 12 11.63 1.23 -14.18
C SER A 12 11.93 2.39 -15.13
N TYR A 13 13.19 2.84 -15.19
CA TYR A 13 13.67 3.86 -16.12
C TYR A 13 13.45 3.44 -17.58
N THR A 14 13.90 2.24 -17.97
CA THR A 14 13.75 1.71 -19.32
C THR A 14 12.27 1.64 -19.74
N PHE A 15 11.39 1.21 -18.83
CA PHE A 15 9.95 1.17 -19.09
C PHE A 15 9.40 2.58 -19.39
N MET A 16 9.78 3.59 -18.61
CA MET A 16 9.33 4.97 -18.84
C MET A 16 9.83 5.53 -20.15
N VAL A 17 11.10 5.31 -20.48
CA VAL A 17 11.70 5.84 -21.72
C VAL A 17 11.21 5.10 -22.96
N GLU A 18 11.27 3.76 -22.96
CA GLU A 18 11.00 2.97 -24.16
C GLU A 18 9.52 2.69 -24.39
N LYS A 19 8.73 2.55 -23.31
CA LYS A 19 7.31 2.17 -23.42
C LYS A 19 6.37 3.37 -23.32
N LEU A 20 6.73 4.39 -22.55
CA LEU A 20 5.91 5.58 -22.30
C LEU A 20 6.50 6.86 -22.91
N GLY A 21 7.64 6.77 -23.60
CA GLY A 21 8.19 7.84 -24.44
C GLY A 21 8.72 9.06 -23.69
N PHE A 22 9.12 8.92 -22.40
CA PHE A 22 9.73 10.03 -21.68
C PHE A 22 11.11 10.34 -22.21
N THR A 23 11.37 11.59 -22.60
CA THR A 23 12.63 12.04 -23.22
C THR A 23 13.51 12.87 -22.30
N THR A 24 12.95 13.35 -21.17
CA THR A 24 13.65 14.21 -20.22
C THR A 24 14.34 13.43 -19.10
N LEU A 25 14.08 12.14 -18.97
CA LEU A 25 14.74 11.28 -17.99
C LEU A 25 16.19 11.00 -18.42
N THR A 26 17.09 11.07 -17.46
CA THR A 26 18.53 10.88 -17.67
C THR A 26 19.00 9.53 -17.15
N GLN A 27 20.24 9.14 -17.53
CA GLN A 27 20.85 7.94 -16.95
C GLN A 27 21.08 8.08 -15.44
N ALA A 28 21.25 9.30 -14.91
CA ALA A 28 21.36 9.53 -13.48
C ALA A 28 20.08 9.12 -12.73
N ASP A 29 18.90 9.36 -13.31
CA ASP A 29 17.62 8.95 -12.74
C ASP A 29 17.52 7.42 -12.59
N SER A 30 18.15 6.65 -13.48
CA SER A 30 18.16 5.19 -13.43
C SER A 30 18.97 4.61 -12.26
N GLN A 31 19.75 5.42 -11.56
CA GLN A 31 20.58 5.01 -10.43
C GLN A 31 19.97 5.29 -9.06
N GLN A 32 18.85 6.03 -9.02
CA GLN A 32 18.25 6.53 -7.78
C GLN A 32 16.85 5.96 -7.55
N SER A 33 16.75 4.84 -6.84
CA SER A 33 15.47 4.15 -6.58
C SER A 33 14.47 5.04 -5.86
N GLY A 34 14.91 5.85 -4.91
CA GLY A 34 14.06 6.80 -4.18
C GLY A 34 13.43 7.82 -5.13
N ASN A 35 14.23 8.46 -5.94
CA ASN A 35 13.78 9.47 -6.89
C ASN A 35 12.89 8.86 -7.97
N MET A 36 13.30 7.72 -8.54
CA MET A 36 12.50 7.00 -9.54
C MET A 36 11.13 6.61 -9.01
N GLY A 37 11.04 6.16 -7.78
CA GLY A 37 9.77 5.74 -7.15
C GLY A 37 8.86 6.88 -6.71
N LEU A 38 9.42 8.08 -6.46
CA LEU A 38 8.69 9.25 -5.95
C LEU A 38 8.56 10.39 -6.97
N GLY A 39 9.23 10.30 -8.12
CA GLY A 39 9.16 11.30 -9.17
C GLY A 39 10.13 12.48 -9.01
N GLY A 40 11.19 12.32 -8.19
CA GLY A 40 12.23 13.33 -7.96
C GLY A 40 13.34 13.27 -9.03
N TYR A 41 13.01 13.40 -10.30
CA TYR A 41 13.94 13.32 -11.43
C TYR A 41 14.84 14.54 -11.53
N GLU A 42 15.99 14.38 -12.18
CA GLU A 42 16.99 15.44 -12.33
C GLU A 42 16.43 16.69 -13.05
N TYR A 43 15.71 16.48 -14.14
CA TYR A 43 15.08 17.58 -14.91
C TYR A 43 13.54 17.54 -14.86
N GLY A 44 12.96 16.53 -14.21
CA GLY A 44 11.53 16.31 -14.22
C GLY A 44 11.00 15.73 -15.54
N VAL A 45 9.71 15.86 -15.75
CA VAL A 45 9.01 15.40 -16.96
C VAL A 45 8.07 16.48 -17.45
N THR A 46 7.83 16.53 -18.76
CA THR A 46 6.91 17.50 -19.32
C THR A 46 5.46 17.12 -19.07
N THR A 47 4.57 18.10 -19.04
CA THR A 47 3.13 17.85 -18.92
C THR A 47 2.58 17.13 -20.16
N GLU A 48 3.16 17.36 -21.32
CA GLU A 48 2.78 16.68 -22.56
C GLU A 48 3.08 15.18 -22.49
N GLU A 49 4.31 14.80 -22.09
CA GLU A 49 4.71 13.39 -21.92
C GLU A 49 3.86 12.70 -20.84
N MET A 50 3.61 13.39 -19.73
CA MET A 50 2.79 12.85 -18.66
C MET A 50 1.34 12.62 -19.12
N ALA A 51 0.75 13.57 -19.86
CA ALA A 51 -0.61 13.42 -20.42
C ALA A 51 -0.69 12.22 -21.39
N ALA A 52 0.32 12.08 -22.26
CA ALA A 52 0.40 10.95 -23.19
C ALA A 52 0.58 9.60 -22.48
N ALA A 53 1.44 9.54 -21.47
CA ALA A 53 1.65 8.33 -20.65
C ALA A 53 0.37 7.91 -19.90
N TYR A 54 -0.36 8.88 -19.33
CA TYR A 54 -1.65 8.62 -18.67
C TYR A 54 -2.74 8.20 -19.67
N GLY A 55 -2.63 8.65 -20.92
CA GLY A 55 -3.47 8.17 -22.02
C GLY A 55 -3.39 6.67 -22.25
N ALA A 56 -2.24 6.04 -21.99
CA ALA A 56 -2.09 4.60 -22.13
C ALA A 56 -2.99 3.81 -21.14
N PHE A 57 -3.28 4.36 -19.95
CA PHE A 57 -4.17 3.71 -18.99
C PHE A 57 -5.62 3.66 -19.48
N VAL A 58 -6.09 4.69 -20.19
CA VAL A 58 -7.47 4.72 -20.72
C VAL A 58 -7.58 4.02 -22.08
N ASN A 59 -6.46 3.88 -22.79
CA ASN A 59 -6.37 3.23 -24.09
C ASN A 59 -5.88 1.76 -23.99
N ASP A 60 -6.37 1.03 -22.98
CA ASP A 60 -6.14 -0.40 -22.76
C ASP A 60 -4.65 -0.82 -22.82
N GLY A 61 -3.76 0.03 -22.35
CA GLY A 61 -2.33 -0.20 -22.28
C GLY A 61 -1.54 0.22 -23.53
N VAL A 62 -2.20 0.81 -24.53
CA VAL A 62 -1.57 1.30 -25.74
C VAL A 62 -1.13 2.76 -25.56
N TYR A 63 0.17 2.99 -25.58
CA TYR A 63 0.75 4.32 -25.58
C TYR A 63 0.69 4.94 -26.97
N THR A 64 0.23 6.16 -27.07
CA THR A 64 0.22 6.96 -28.32
C THR A 64 1.08 8.19 -28.07
N PRO A 65 2.19 8.36 -28.83
CA PRO A 65 3.04 9.52 -28.69
C PRO A 65 2.30 10.83 -28.97
N PRO A 66 2.57 11.89 -28.20
CA PRO A 66 1.94 13.18 -28.46
C PRO A 66 2.40 13.75 -29.81
N ARG A 67 1.49 14.46 -30.44
CA ARG A 67 1.77 15.11 -31.74
C ARG A 67 0.98 16.40 -31.85
N THR A 68 1.64 17.44 -32.43
CA THR A 68 1.05 18.76 -32.65
C THR A 68 0.42 18.89 -34.04
N PHE A 69 0.78 18.01 -34.96
CA PHE A 69 0.20 17.93 -36.31
C PHE A 69 0.18 16.47 -36.76
N TYR A 70 -0.69 16.14 -37.70
CA TYR A 70 -0.72 14.86 -38.40
C TYR A 70 0.03 14.96 -39.74
N ARG A 71 -0.29 15.97 -40.52
CA ARG A 71 0.35 16.24 -41.81
C ARG A 71 0.39 17.73 -42.08
N VAL A 72 1.34 18.17 -42.90
CA VAL A 72 1.48 19.52 -43.39
C VAL A 72 1.39 19.48 -44.92
N GLU A 73 0.55 20.32 -45.50
CA GLU A 73 0.38 20.47 -46.94
C GLU A 73 0.78 21.90 -47.37
N ASP A 74 1.25 22.00 -48.60
CA ASP A 74 1.48 23.32 -49.20
C ASP A 74 0.16 23.95 -49.68
N SER A 75 0.23 25.17 -50.20
CA SER A 75 -0.94 25.90 -50.71
C SER A 75 -1.63 25.25 -51.91
N GLN A 76 -1.01 24.22 -52.52
CA GLN A 76 -1.52 23.46 -53.65
C GLN A 76 -2.09 22.11 -53.23
N GLY A 77 -2.02 21.75 -51.91
CA GLY A 77 -2.48 20.49 -51.36
C GLY A 77 -1.46 19.34 -51.46
N ASN A 78 -0.22 19.62 -51.83
CA ASN A 78 0.83 18.60 -51.84
C ASN A 78 1.34 18.33 -50.44
N LEU A 79 1.60 17.06 -50.12
CA LEU A 79 2.16 16.66 -48.82
C LEU A 79 3.58 17.20 -48.70
N VAL A 80 3.80 18.04 -47.68
CA VAL A 80 5.14 18.56 -47.31
C VAL A 80 5.81 17.62 -46.28
N CYS A 81 5.08 17.27 -45.25
CA CYS A 81 5.55 16.26 -44.26
C CYS A 81 4.39 15.61 -43.53
N GLU A 82 4.62 14.42 -43.00
CA GLU A 82 3.68 13.66 -42.20
C GLU A 82 4.30 13.23 -40.88
N ASN A 83 3.54 13.28 -39.80
CA ASN A 83 3.98 12.83 -38.49
C ASN A 83 3.58 11.35 -38.30
N ASN A 84 4.51 10.46 -38.63
CA ASN A 84 4.31 8.99 -38.63
C ASN A 84 4.69 8.34 -37.29
N LYS A 85 4.59 9.07 -36.15
CA LYS A 85 4.81 8.46 -34.83
C LYS A 85 3.79 7.34 -34.62
N GLU A 86 4.28 6.14 -34.37
CA GLU A 86 3.46 4.95 -34.14
C GLU A 86 3.16 4.75 -32.67
N SER A 87 1.96 4.21 -32.38
CA SER A 87 1.59 3.77 -31.04
C SER A 87 2.23 2.41 -30.73
N ASN A 88 2.50 2.15 -29.45
CA ASN A 88 3.02 0.85 -29.02
C ASN A 88 2.24 0.32 -27.81
N VAL A 89 2.24 -1.00 -27.63
CA VAL A 89 1.71 -1.62 -26.42
C VAL A 89 2.72 -1.42 -25.29
N ALA A 90 2.35 -0.57 -24.33
CA ALA A 90 3.18 -0.29 -23.17
C ALA A 90 2.94 -1.30 -22.05
N MET A 91 1.68 -1.72 -21.84
CA MET A 91 1.31 -2.68 -20.80
C MET A 91 0.11 -3.53 -21.23
N LYS A 92 -0.16 -4.61 -20.50
CA LYS A 92 -1.37 -5.42 -20.71
C LYS A 92 -2.64 -4.60 -20.43
N ALA A 93 -3.71 -4.87 -21.16
CA ALA A 93 -5.01 -4.23 -20.92
C ALA A 93 -5.53 -4.48 -19.48
N THR A 94 -5.27 -5.66 -18.92
CA THR A 94 -5.60 -5.99 -17.52
C THR A 94 -4.84 -5.12 -16.53
N THR A 95 -3.55 -4.83 -16.77
CA THR A 95 -2.75 -3.93 -15.96
C THR A 95 -3.29 -2.50 -16.04
N ALA A 96 -3.57 -2.00 -17.25
CA ALA A 96 -4.16 -0.68 -17.46
C ALA A 96 -5.50 -0.54 -16.74
N TYR A 97 -6.35 -1.57 -16.80
CA TYR A 97 -7.62 -1.60 -16.09
C TYR A 97 -7.45 -1.48 -14.56
N ILE A 98 -6.57 -2.28 -13.96
CA ILE A 98 -6.33 -2.26 -12.51
C ILE A 98 -5.81 -0.89 -12.07
N ILE A 99 -4.88 -0.30 -12.84
CA ILE A 99 -4.36 1.04 -12.57
C ILE A 99 -5.47 2.09 -12.68
N ARG A 100 -6.35 2.02 -13.71
CA ARG A 100 -7.51 2.91 -13.82
C ARG A 100 -8.40 2.88 -12.58
N GLN A 101 -8.72 1.69 -12.05
CA GLN A 101 -9.54 1.55 -10.86
C GLN A 101 -8.83 2.13 -9.62
N THR A 102 -7.53 1.90 -9.49
CA THR A 102 -6.73 2.48 -8.41
C THR A 102 -6.70 4.01 -8.49
N LEU A 103 -6.48 4.57 -9.68
CA LEU A 103 -6.47 6.03 -9.90
C LEU A 103 -7.86 6.67 -9.74
N LYS A 104 -8.94 5.93 -10.02
CA LYS A 104 -10.33 6.35 -9.73
C LYS A 104 -10.54 6.51 -8.23
N SER A 105 -9.98 5.61 -7.40
CA SER A 105 -10.09 5.71 -5.94
C SER A 105 -9.34 6.94 -5.37
N VAL A 106 -8.27 7.41 -6.02
CA VAL A 106 -7.57 8.65 -5.64
C VAL A 106 -8.50 9.86 -5.73
N ILE A 107 -9.42 9.88 -6.71
CA ILE A 107 -10.40 10.96 -6.90
C ILE A 107 -11.56 10.83 -5.92
N THR A 108 -12.03 9.62 -5.64
CA THR A 108 -13.25 9.41 -4.85
C THR A 108 -13.00 9.48 -3.34
N SER A 109 -11.85 9.02 -2.87
CA SER A 109 -11.51 8.88 -1.46
C SER A 109 -10.06 9.22 -1.10
N GLY A 110 -9.26 9.68 -2.06
CA GLY A 110 -7.86 10.02 -1.88
C GLY A 110 -7.55 11.50 -2.05
N THR A 111 -6.29 11.79 -2.39
CA THR A 111 -5.73 13.16 -2.48
C THR A 111 -6.17 13.95 -3.72
N GLY A 112 -6.86 13.31 -4.67
CA GLY A 112 -7.28 13.92 -5.95
C GLY A 112 -8.67 14.52 -5.94
N GLY A 113 -9.33 14.65 -4.79
CA GLY A 113 -10.72 15.13 -4.69
C GLY A 113 -10.96 16.52 -5.33
N GLU A 114 -9.97 17.41 -5.32
CA GLU A 114 -10.07 18.74 -5.94
C GLU A 114 -10.21 18.71 -7.47
N ALA A 115 -9.78 17.61 -8.12
CA ALA A 115 -9.97 17.41 -9.56
C ALA A 115 -11.38 16.92 -9.93
N ARG A 116 -12.20 16.57 -8.95
CA ARG A 116 -13.52 15.98 -9.16
C ARG A 116 -14.51 17.00 -9.74
N PHE A 117 -15.27 16.58 -10.75
CA PHE A 117 -16.45 17.30 -11.25
C PHE A 117 -17.59 16.31 -11.54
N SER A 118 -18.81 16.81 -11.60
CA SER A 118 -20.00 15.99 -11.85
C SER A 118 -20.15 15.64 -13.33
N GLY A 119 -20.86 14.55 -13.62
CA GLY A 119 -21.25 14.18 -14.99
C GLY A 119 -20.20 13.41 -15.78
N MET A 120 -19.05 13.03 -15.15
CA MET A 120 -18.03 12.23 -15.81
C MET A 120 -17.23 11.37 -14.85
N THR A 121 -16.92 10.13 -15.24
CA THR A 121 -15.92 9.31 -14.53
C THR A 121 -14.52 9.85 -14.85
N ILE A 122 -13.75 10.07 -13.80
CA ILE A 122 -12.36 10.53 -13.89
C ILE A 122 -11.44 9.72 -13.00
N ALA A 123 -10.19 9.64 -13.39
CA ALA A 123 -9.12 9.02 -12.63
C ALA A 123 -7.85 9.88 -12.75
N GLY A 124 -6.99 9.86 -11.76
CA GLY A 124 -5.77 10.67 -11.79
C GLY A 124 -4.98 10.62 -10.50
N LYS A 125 -3.85 11.34 -10.50
CA LYS A 125 -2.92 11.39 -9.38
C LYS A 125 -2.37 12.79 -9.20
N THR A 126 -2.28 13.21 -7.94
CA THR A 126 -1.59 14.43 -7.53
C THR A 126 -0.09 14.20 -7.42
N GLY A 127 0.72 15.19 -7.71
CA GLY A 127 2.13 15.28 -7.38
C GLY A 127 2.40 16.49 -6.49
N THR A 128 3.32 16.33 -5.55
CA THR A 128 3.79 17.41 -4.69
C THR A 128 5.25 17.13 -4.40
N THR A 129 6.12 18.08 -4.73
CA THR A 129 7.54 17.98 -4.38
C THR A 129 7.75 18.30 -2.91
N ASP A 130 8.90 17.90 -2.39
CA ASP A 130 9.36 18.27 -1.07
C ASP A 130 9.31 19.79 -0.90
N GLU A 131 9.00 20.24 0.31
CA GLU A 131 8.87 21.66 0.61
C GLU A 131 7.78 22.42 -0.17
N ASN A 132 6.85 21.71 -0.82
CA ASN A 132 5.72 22.32 -1.56
C ASN A 132 6.13 23.28 -2.70
N ARG A 133 7.20 23.01 -3.43
CA ARG A 133 7.68 23.89 -4.51
C ARG A 133 6.92 23.69 -5.81
N ASP A 134 6.48 22.44 -6.08
CA ASP A 134 5.72 22.08 -7.26
C ASP A 134 4.43 21.37 -6.89
N ARG A 135 3.39 21.64 -7.65
CA ARG A 135 2.13 20.92 -7.64
C ARG A 135 1.88 20.32 -9.01
N TYR A 136 1.48 19.09 -9.03
CA TYR A 136 1.18 18.38 -10.26
C TYR A 136 -0.19 17.69 -10.15
N PHE A 137 -0.89 17.61 -11.26
CA PHE A 137 -2.02 16.73 -11.42
C PHE A 137 -2.01 16.14 -12.83
N ALA A 138 -1.99 14.82 -12.94
CA ALA A 138 -2.20 14.09 -14.19
C ALA A 138 -3.42 13.21 -14.05
N GLY A 139 -4.31 13.24 -15.03
CA GLY A 139 -5.55 12.49 -14.97
C GLY A 139 -6.21 12.35 -16.35
N PHE A 140 -7.27 11.57 -16.37
CA PHE A 140 -8.01 11.25 -17.58
C PHE A 140 -9.48 10.98 -17.29
N SER A 141 -10.27 11.12 -18.32
CA SER A 141 -11.64 10.62 -18.45
C SER A 141 -11.68 9.53 -19.52
N PRO A 142 -12.83 8.90 -19.83
CA PRO A 142 -12.96 8.06 -21.00
C PRO A 142 -12.74 8.75 -22.35
N TYR A 143 -12.62 10.08 -22.39
CA TYR A 143 -12.47 10.87 -23.60
C TYR A 143 -11.09 11.50 -23.76
N TYR A 144 -10.52 12.03 -22.67
CA TYR A 144 -9.32 12.87 -22.72
C TYR A 144 -8.37 12.54 -21.56
N SER A 145 -7.08 12.66 -21.81
CA SER A 145 -6.05 12.75 -20.79
C SER A 145 -5.40 14.12 -20.78
N ALA A 146 -5.06 14.61 -19.60
CA ALA A 146 -4.42 15.91 -19.43
C ALA A 146 -3.50 15.89 -18.20
N ALA A 147 -2.48 16.74 -18.22
CA ALA A 147 -1.62 16.97 -17.07
C ALA A 147 -1.38 18.46 -16.88
N VAL A 148 -1.31 18.88 -15.64
CA VAL A 148 -1.09 20.29 -15.26
C VAL A 148 0.00 20.32 -14.21
N TRP A 149 0.94 21.22 -14.41
CA TRP A 149 1.96 21.60 -13.45
C TRP A 149 1.78 23.04 -13.03
N THR A 150 1.97 23.33 -11.77
CA THR A 150 2.07 24.68 -11.22
C THR A 150 3.30 24.79 -10.33
N GLY A 151 4.05 25.86 -10.51
CA GLY A 151 5.26 26.15 -9.78
C GLY A 151 5.73 27.58 -10.05
N TYR A 152 6.60 28.09 -9.17
CA TYR A 152 7.25 29.38 -9.40
C TYR A 152 8.54 29.19 -10.18
N LYS A 153 8.81 30.05 -11.14
CA LYS A 153 10.09 30.06 -11.89
C LYS A 153 11.29 30.27 -10.98
N SER A 154 11.10 31.01 -9.88
CA SER A 154 12.07 31.27 -8.82
C SER A 154 12.22 30.11 -7.83
N ASN A 155 11.53 28.99 -8.05
CA ASN A 155 11.51 27.82 -7.17
C ASN A 155 11.06 28.14 -5.73
N GLU A 156 10.18 29.10 -5.57
CA GLU A 156 9.56 29.45 -4.29
C GLU A 156 8.56 28.40 -3.84
N ARG A 157 8.31 28.33 -2.54
CA ARG A 157 7.36 27.40 -1.93
C ARG A 157 5.92 27.91 -2.05
N PHE A 158 4.98 27.04 -2.31
CA PHE A 158 3.56 27.33 -2.09
C PHE A 158 3.24 27.32 -0.59
N SER A 159 2.27 28.15 -0.21
CA SER A 159 1.69 28.05 1.13
C SER A 159 1.07 26.67 1.37
N GLU A 160 1.25 26.12 2.56
CA GLU A 160 0.65 24.82 2.94
C GLU A 160 -0.88 24.84 2.91
N SER A 161 -1.48 26.02 3.14
CA SER A 161 -2.93 26.22 3.09
C SER A 161 -3.50 26.26 1.67
N LEU A 162 -2.65 26.40 0.64
CA LEU A 162 -3.07 26.36 -0.75
C LEU A 162 -3.20 24.90 -1.18
N GLY A 163 -4.39 24.39 -1.38
CA GLY A 163 -4.62 23.03 -1.87
C GLY A 163 -3.77 22.66 -3.11
N ASN A 164 -4.27 21.92 -4.06
CA ASN A 164 -3.55 21.62 -5.30
C ASN A 164 -4.10 22.45 -6.48
N PRO A 165 -3.49 23.61 -6.82
CA PRO A 165 -3.97 24.46 -7.92
C PRO A 165 -3.92 23.76 -9.27
N SER A 166 -3.01 22.78 -9.46
CA SER A 166 -2.97 21.97 -10.70
C SER A 166 -4.21 21.11 -10.83
N ALA A 167 -4.70 20.51 -9.74
CA ALA A 167 -5.92 19.70 -9.74
C ALA A 167 -7.16 20.58 -10.01
N VAL A 168 -7.21 21.78 -9.43
CA VAL A 168 -8.29 22.76 -9.65
C VAL A 168 -8.31 23.23 -11.10
N LEU A 169 -7.16 23.62 -11.65
CA LEU A 169 -7.07 24.06 -13.06
C LEU A 169 -7.42 22.92 -14.02
N TRP A 170 -6.90 21.72 -13.77
CA TRP A 170 -7.25 20.52 -14.54
C TRP A 170 -8.77 20.31 -14.55
N ARG A 171 -9.42 20.37 -13.38
CA ARG A 171 -10.87 20.24 -13.24
C ARG A 171 -11.62 21.26 -14.09
N GLU A 172 -11.24 22.53 -14.01
CA GLU A 172 -11.93 23.60 -14.72
C GLU A 172 -11.81 23.48 -16.25
N VAL A 173 -10.64 23.06 -16.74
CA VAL A 173 -10.44 22.78 -18.17
C VAL A 173 -11.26 21.57 -18.59
N MET A 174 -11.11 20.44 -17.88
CA MET A 174 -11.80 19.20 -18.23
C MET A 174 -13.31 19.34 -18.16
N ARG A 175 -13.84 20.00 -17.14
CA ARG A 175 -15.28 20.27 -17.05
C ARG A 175 -15.83 21.01 -18.28
N ARG A 176 -15.08 21.98 -18.80
CA ARG A 176 -15.51 22.74 -19.97
C ARG A 176 -15.46 21.95 -21.28
N ILE A 177 -14.40 21.16 -21.49
CA ILE A 177 -14.26 20.35 -22.71
C ILE A 177 -15.14 19.10 -22.72
N HIS A 178 -15.73 18.75 -21.56
CA HIS A 178 -16.72 17.66 -21.46
C HIS A 178 -18.16 18.16 -21.52
N ASP A 179 -18.38 19.46 -21.66
CA ASP A 179 -19.73 20.00 -21.78
C ASP A 179 -20.42 19.43 -23.03
N GLY A 180 -21.61 18.85 -22.85
CA GLY A 180 -22.35 18.16 -23.89
C GLY A 180 -21.89 16.70 -24.18
N LEU A 181 -20.84 16.18 -23.54
CA LEU A 181 -20.44 14.78 -23.70
C LEU A 181 -21.25 13.87 -22.79
N GLU A 182 -21.57 12.68 -23.30
CA GLU A 182 -22.26 11.64 -22.53
C GLU A 182 -21.39 11.17 -21.37
N ASN A 183 -22.00 11.03 -20.18
CA ASN A 183 -21.33 10.42 -19.05
C ASN A 183 -21.17 8.90 -19.28
N LYS A 184 -19.94 8.42 -19.33
CA LYS A 184 -19.61 7.00 -19.41
C LYS A 184 -18.52 6.62 -18.43
N ASP A 185 -18.48 5.36 -18.05
CA ASP A 185 -17.40 4.80 -17.26
C ASP A 185 -16.28 4.27 -18.18
N PHE A 186 -15.14 3.93 -17.60
CA PHE A 186 -14.06 3.30 -18.33
C PHE A 186 -14.48 1.91 -18.82
N ASN A 187 -13.93 1.52 -19.96
CA ASN A 187 -14.20 0.22 -20.55
C ASN A 187 -13.85 -0.92 -19.59
N SER A 188 -14.66 -1.96 -19.59
CA SER A 188 -14.31 -3.23 -18.94
C SER A 188 -13.18 -3.94 -19.71
N CYS A 189 -12.50 -4.85 -19.05
CA CYS A 189 -11.44 -5.66 -19.63
C CYS A 189 -11.73 -7.14 -19.39
N SER A 190 -11.49 -7.99 -20.38
CA SER A 190 -11.49 -9.44 -20.21
C SER A 190 -10.22 -9.94 -19.52
N GLY A 191 -10.24 -11.17 -18.99
CA GLY A 191 -9.08 -11.76 -18.34
C GLY A 191 -8.87 -11.30 -16.89
N LEU A 192 -9.90 -10.73 -16.27
CA LEU A 192 -9.93 -10.36 -14.86
C LEU A 192 -10.73 -11.38 -14.06
N VAL A 193 -10.29 -11.63 -12.83
CA VAL A 193 -11.00 -12.47 -11.85
C VAL A 193 -11.07 -11.75 -10.51
N GLN A 194 -12.10 -12.04 -9.73
CA GLN A 194 -12.19 -11.61 -8.34
C GLN A 194 -11.63 -12.71 -7.45
N VAL A 195 -10.74 -12.34 -6.54
CA VAL A 195 -10.14 -13.24 -5.56
C VAL A 195 -10.23 -12.65 -4.17
N THR A 196 -10.48 -13.51 -3.19
CA THR A 196 -10.50 -13.14 -1.78
C THR A 196 -9.11 -13.37 -1.19
N VAL A 197 -8.46 -12.28 -0.78
CA VAL A 197 -7.06 -12.28 -0.35
C VAL A 197 -6.90 -11.72 1.06
N CYS A 198 -5.79 -12.09 1.66
CA CYS A 198 -5.30 -11.47 2.89
C CYS A 198 -4.67 -10.10 2.57
N GLN A 199 -5.06 -9.05 3.28
CA GLN A 199 -4.54 -7.70 3.10
C GLN A 199 -3.04 -7.56 3.41
N ASP A 200 -2.49 -8.46 4.24
CA ASP A 200 -1.09 -8.41 4.65
C ASP A 200 -0.18 -9.17 3.68
N SER A 201 -0.55 -10.38 3.27
CA SER A 201 0.27 -11.21 2.37
C SER A 201 -0.05 -11.04 0.88
N GLY A 202 -1.25 -10.57 0.52
CA GLY A 202 -1.75 -10.59 -0.85
C GLY A 202 -2.10 -11.99 -1.39
N LEU A 203 -1.92 -13.05 -0.59
CA LEU A 203 -2.24 -14.43 -0.93
C LEU A 203 -3.72 -14.74 -0.62
N LEU A 204 -4.22 -15.91 -1.05
CA LEU A 204 -5.60 -16.34 -0.77
C LEU A 204 -5.84 -16.31 0.74
N ALA A 205 -6.94 -15.69 1.15
CA ALA A 205 -7.29 -15.57 2.56
C ALA A 205 -7.58 -16.94 3.18
N THR A 206 -7.20 -17.10 4.44
CA THR A 206 -7.53 -18.25 5.28
C THR A 206 -8.41 -17.80 6.44
N ASP A 207 -8.96 -18.73 7.18
CA ASP A 207 -9.72 -18.42 8.40
C ASP A 207 -8.89 -17.61 9.41
N ALA A 208 -7.61 -17.90 9.54
CA ALA A 208 -6.69 -17.14 10.40
C ALA A 208 -6.69 -15.63 10.08
N CYS A 209 -6.87 -15.22 8.81
CA CYS A 209 -6.90 -13.81 8.43
C CYS A 209 -8.11 -13.05 9.00
N THR A 210 -9.13 -13.74 9.48
CA THR A 210 -10.32 -13.12 10.13
C THR A 210 -10.13 -12.89 11.62
N HIS A 211 -9.11 -13.53 12.23
CA HIS A 211 -8.86 -13.55 13.68
C HIS A 211 -7.66 -12.68 14.10
N ASP A 212 -7.19 -11.78 13.24
CA ASP A 212 -6.10 -10.85 13.57
C ASP A 212 -6.55 -9.84 14.64
N LEU A 213 -5.67 -9.50 15.58
CA LEU A 213 -5.95 -8.52 16.64
C LEU A 213 -6.33 -7.13 16.11
N ARG A 214 -5.89 -6.78 14.91
CA ARG A 214 -6.24 -5.54 14.21
C ARG A 214 -7.64 -5.61 13.56
N GLY A 215 -8.32 -6.74 13.63
CA GLY A 215 -9.60 -7.01 13.00
C GLY A 215 -9.50 -7.88 11.75
N ASN A 216 -10.60 -8.03 11.04
CA ASN A 216 -10.66 -8.85 9.83
C ASN A 216 -9.74 -8.31 8.72
N ARG A 217 -8.77 -9.11 8.29
CA ARG A 217 -7.76 -8.80 7.27
C ARG A 217 -8.08 -9.42 5.91
N VAL A 218 -9.33 -9.79 5.68
CA VAL A 218 -9.79 -10.39 4.42
C VAL A 218 -10.41 -9.31 3.54
N THR A 219 -10.05 -9.31 2.26
CA THR A 219 -10.65 -8.42 1.26
C THR A 219 -10.79 -9.13 -0.07
N THR A 220 -11.73 -8.67 -0.91
CA THR A 220 -11.88 -9.14 -2.29
C THR A 220 -11.31 -8.10 -3.23
N VAL A 221 -10.43 -8.54 -4.11
CA VAL A 221 -9.76 -7.69 -5.12
C VAL A 221 -9.95 -8.25 -6.51
N THR A 222 -9.92 -7.37 -7.50
CA THR A 222 -9.88 -7.75 -8.92
C THR A 222 -8.45 -7.80 -9.39
N VAL A 223 -8.03 -8.93 -9.95
CA VAL A 223 -6.67 -9.15 -10.47
C VAL A 223 -6.72 -9.76 -11.86
N ALA A 224 -5.60 -9.70 -12.58
CA ALA A 224 -5.49 -10.45 -13.84
C ALA A 224 -5.46 -11.96 -13.55
N ALA A 225 -6.19 -12.73 -14.33
CA ALA A 225 -6.36 -14.18 -14.11
C ALA A 225 -5.03 -14.94 -14.15
N ASP A 226 -4.07 -14.49 -14.98
CA ASP A 226 -2.74 -15.09 -15.13
C ASP A 226 -1.79 -14.75 -13.97
N THR A 227 -2.15 -13.80 -13.12
CA THR A 227 -1.38 -13.40 -11.94
C THR A 227 -2.15 -13.57 -10.62
N ALA A 228 -3.31 -14.19 -10.67
CA ALA A 228 -4.10 -14.47 -9.46
C ALA A 228 -3.31 -15.36 -8.48
N PRO A 229 -3.30 -15.07 -7.18
CA PRO A 229 -2.61 -15.89 -6.22
C PRO A 229 -3.23 -17.29 -6.15
N THR A 230 -2.37 -18.31 -6.13
CA THR A 230 -2.76 -19.72 -5.99
C THR A 230 -2.40 -20.31 -4.61
N GLN A 231 -1.55 -19.59 -3.86
CA GLN A 231 -1.12 -20.01 -2.53
C GLN A 231 -1.98 -19.34 -1.46
N SER A 232 -2.24 -20.06 -0.38
CA SER A 232 -2.94 -19.52 0.79
C SER A 232 -2.02 -18.66 1.64
N CYS A 233 -2.62 -17.75 2.41
CA CYS A 233 -1.93 -16.88 3.36
C CYS A 233 -1.04 -17.72 4.29
N ASN A 234 0.21 -17.35 4.37
CA ASN A 234 1.24 -18.03 5.17
C ASN A 234 1.80 -17.16 6.30
N VAL A 235 1.30 -15.91 6.43
CA VAL A 235 1.78 -14.97 7.46
C VAL A 235 0.90 -14.91 8.70
N HIS A 236 -0.36 -15.34 8.62
CA HIS A 236 -1.22 -15.44 9.79
C HIS A 236 -1.13 -16.82 10.43
N LYS A 237 -0.73 -16.86 11.69
CA LYS A 237 -0.63 -18.11 12.49
C LYS A 237 -1.60 -18.04 13.66
N MET A 238 -2.48 -19.03 13.76
CA MET A 238 -3.36 -19.15 14.93
C MET A 238 -2.54 -19.47 16.17
N VAL A 239 -2.73 -18.69 17.22
CA VAL A 239 -2.04 -18.81 18.50
C VAL A 239 -3.01 -18.60 19.65
N ARG A 240 -2.68 -19.20 20.81
CA ARG A 240 -3.38 -18.92 22.06
C ARG A 240 -2.77 -17.67 22.71
N TYR A 241 -3.58 -16.67 22.95
CA TYR A 241 -3.19 -15.36 23.44
C TYR A 241 -3.80 -15.06 24.80
N CYS A 242 -2.98 -14.58 25.74
CA CYS A 242 -3.43 -14.12 27.04
C CYS A 242 -3.75 -12.62 26.99
N LYS A 243 -5.03 -12.28 27.13
CA LYS A 243 -5.49 -10.87 27.10
C LYS A 243 -4.90 -10.01 28.22
N ASP A 244 -4.72 -10.59 29.40
CA ASP A 244 -4.24 -9.88 30.57
C ASP A 244 -2.74 -9.56 30.47
N GLY A 245 -1.97 -10.54 29.99
CA GLY A 245 -0.51 -10.40 29.81
C GLY A 245 -0.09 -9.82 28.47
N LYS A 246 -1.04 -9.69 27.51
CA LYS A 246 -0.74 -9.28 26.12
C LYS A 246 0.40 -10.08 25.49
N HIS A 247 0.37 -11.38 25.70
CA HIS A 247 1.44 -12.30 25.36
C HIS A 247 0.86 -13.65 24.90
N LEU A 248 1.68 -14.54 24.34
CA LEU A 248 1.24 -15.91 24.08
C LEU A 248 0.82 -16.57 25.40
N ALA A 249 -0.27 -17.31 25.36
CA ALA A 249 -0.79 -17.99 26.54
C ALA A 249 0.12 -19.16 26.92
N THR A 250 0.39 -19.26 28.21
CA THR A 250 1.10 -20.38 28.82
C THR A 250 0.14 -21.32 29.58
N GLU A 251 0.63 -22.41 30.13
CA GLU A 251 -0.14 -23.33 30.98
C GLU A 251 -0.67 -22.65 32.26
N TYR A 252 -0.07 -21.52 32.66
CA TYR A 252 -0.43 -20.78 33.87
C TYR A 252 -1.55 -19.75 33.63
N CYS A 253 -1.87 -19.47 32.37
CA CYS A 253 -2.92 -18.51 32.05
C CYS A 253 -4.31 -19.13 32.32
N PRO A 254 -5.18 -18.43 33.09
CA PRO A 254 -6.54 -18.91 33.30
C PRO A 254 -7.32 -18.95 31.99
N ALA A 255 -8.18 -19.95 31.83
CA ALA A 255 -8.95 -20.15 30.60
C ALA A 255 -9.82 -18.92 30.24
N SER A 256 -10.27 -18.15 31.23
CA SER A 256 -11.04 -16.91 31.03
C SER A 256 -10.23 -15.79 30.36
N SER A 257 -8.91 -15.81 30.49
CA SER A 257 -8.00 -14.82 29.91
C SER A 257 -7.41 -15.27 28.58
N VAL A 258 -7.61 -16.52 28.16
CA VAL A 258 -7.05 -17.07 26.92
C VAL A 258 -8.07 -16.97 25.78
N VAL A 259 -7.63 -16.46 24.64
CA VAL A 259 -8.37 -16.44 23.38
C VAL A 259 -7.51 -16.96 22.26
N GLU A 260 -8.13 -17.47 21.20
CA GLU A 260 -7.46 -17.78 19.94
C GLU A 260 -7.44 -16.54 19.05
N ILE A 261 -6.28 -16.15 18.59
CA ILE A 261 -6.06 -15.05 17.67
C ILE A 261 -5.11 -15.49 16.57
N ALA A 262 -5.04 -14.73 15.50
CA ALA A 262 -3.98 -14.85 14.52
C ALA A 262 -2.90 -13.79 14.78
N ALA A 263 -1.66 -14.25 14.99
CA ALA A 263 -0.48 -13.40 15.05
C ALA A 263 0.22 -13.37 13.68
N LEU A 264 0.93 -12.29 13.39
CA LEU A 264 1.73 -12.15 12.18
C LEU A 264 3.08 -12.85 12.31
N ASP A 265 3.28 -13.96 11.59
CA ASP A 265 4.57 -14.63 11.42
C ASP A 265 5.27 -14.05 10.19
N TRP A 266 5.84 -12.88 10.35
CA TRP A 266 6.49 -12.16 9.25
C TRP A 266 7.99 -12.03 9.52
N ASN A 267 8.81 -12.37 8.53
CA ASN A 267 10.26 -12.19 8.67
C ASN A 267 10.61 -10.70 8.73
N ARG A 268 11.24 -10.26 9.83
CA ARG A 268 11.62 -8.87 10.09
C ARG A 268 12.48 -8.21 8.99
N GLU A 269 13.23 -9.00 8.22
CA GLU A 269 14.05 -8.45 7.15
C GLU A 269 13.22 -7.85 6.01
N ILE A 270 12.02 -8.39 5.76
CA ILE A 270 11.06 -7.85 4.80
C ILE A 270 10.35 -6.60 5.36
N ILE A 271 10.26 -6.49 6.70
CA ILE A 271 9.44 -5.48 7.41
C ILE A 271 10.23 -4.24 7.82
N LYS A 272 11.52 -4.15 7.54
CA LYS A 272 12.37 -3.00 7.96
C LYS A 272 11.77 -1.61 7.66
N ASN A 273 10.73 -1.55 6.83
CA ASN A 273 10.06 -0.31 6.42
C ASN A 273 8.54 -0.27 6.74
N ILE A 274 7.98 -1.28 7.40
CA ILE A 274 6.59 -1.20 7.89
C ILE A 274 6.63 -0.47 9.23
N LYS A 275 5.76 0.52 9.37
CA LYS A 275 5.71 1.42 10.54
C LYS A 275 5.67 0.61 11.83
N ALA A 276 6.36 1.09 12.85
CA ALA A 276 6.39 0.58 14.22
C ALA A 276 5.01 0.29 14.86
N GLN A 277 3.92 0.73 14.24
CA GLN A 277 2.54 0.50 14.66
C GLN A 277 2.08 -0.96 14.57
N ASP A 278 2.71 -1.78 13.73
CA ASP A 278 2.34 -3.20 13.57
C ASP A 278 3.28 -4.16 14.32
N ASP A 279 4.35 -3.66 14.94
CA ASP A 279 5.33 -4.47 15.65
C ASP A 279 4.72 -5.22 16.86
N GLU A 280 3.70 -4.64 17.50
CA GLU A 280 3.01 -5.25 18.63
C GLU A 280 2.18 -6.50 18.26
N TYR A 281 1.84 -6.67 16.96
CA TYR A 281 1.04 -7.80 16.46
C TYR A 281 1.90 -8.92 15.87
N LEU A 282 3.21 -8.73 15.83
CA LEU A 282 4.13 -9.75 15.33
C LEU A 282 4.25 -10.91 16.31
N LEU A 283 4.26 -12.14 15.79
CA LEU A 283 4.46 -13.34 16.58
C LEU A 283 5.71 -13.25 17.47
N GLN A 284 6.80 -12.71 16.94
CA GLN A 284 8.06 -12.50 17.66
C GLN A 284 7.91 -11.56 18.86
N THR A 285 7.08 -10.53 18.77
CA THR A 285 6.81 -9.60 19.87
C THR A 285 5.92 -10.26 20.92
N LEU A 286 4.96 -11.07 20.49
CA LEU A 286 4.03 -11.79 21.37
C LEU A 286 4.68 -12.98 22.10
N THR A 287 5.77 -13.54 21.56
CA THR A 287 6.52 -14.63 22.20
C THR A 287 7.56 -14.18 23.20
N GLY A 288 7.83 -12.85 23.28
CA GLY A 288 8.96 -12.34 24.05
C GLY A 288 10.29 -12.41 23.27
N LYS A 289 11.35 -11.86 23.86
CA LYS A 289 12.67 -11.78 23.21
C LYS A 289 13.48 -13.07 23.32
N GLU A 290 13.12 -13.95 24.23
CA GLU A 290 13.80 -15.23 24.48
C GLU A 290 12.81 -16.40 24.39
N GLU A 291 13.23 -17.53 23.80
CA GLU A 291 12.43 -18.74 23.79
C GLU A 291 12.15 -19.18 25.24
N GLY A 292 10.87 -19.28 25.60
CA GLY A 292 10.44 -19.75 26.92
C GLY A 292 10.02 -18.65 27.90
N GLU A 293 9.96 -17.38 27.49
CA GLU A 293 9.38 -16.34 28.34
C GLU A 293 7.94 -16.67 28.72
N LEU A 294 7.67 -16.62 30.01
CA LEU A 294 6.34 -16.85 30.57
C LEU A 294 5.47 -15.60 30.40
N CYS A 295 4.15 -15.80 30.37
CA CYS A 295 3.22 -14.68 30.41
C CYS A 295 3.58 -13.75 31.59
N PRO A 296 3.79 -12.44 31.34
CA PRO A 296 4.27 -11.53 32.40
C PRO A 296 3.32 -11.40 33.59
N VAL A 297 2.04 -11.72 33.39
CA VAL A 297 1.01 -11.66 34.45
C VAL A 297 0.80 -13.03 35.11
N HIS A 298 0.85 -14.11 34.33
CA HIS A 298 0.58 -15.47 34.80
C HIS A 298 1.85 -16.35 34.66
N ASN A 299 2.84 -16.06 35.47
CA ASN A 299 4.16 -16.72 35.40
C ASN A 299 4.43 -17.74 36.50
N LYS A 300 3.47 -18.01 37.40
CA LYS A 300 3.55 -18.99 38.47
C LYS A 300 2.35 -19.91 38.46
N LYS A 301 2.53 -21.18 38.86
CA LYS A 301 1.41 -22.06 39.14
C LYS A 301 0.47 -21.40 40.15
N PRO A 302 -0.87 -21.44 39.93
CA PRO A 302 -1.80 -20.99 40.95
C PRO A 302 -1.50 -21.74 42.26
N SER A 303 -1.29 -21.02 43.34
CA SER A 303 -1.20 -21.62 44.66
C SER A 303 -2.54 -22.29 45.00
N ILE A 304 -2.56 -23.58 45.19
CA ILE A 304 -3.75 -24.34 45.60
C ILE A 304 -4.15 -24.01 47.04
N PHE A 305 -3.29 -23.29 47.76
CA PHE A 305 -3.58 -22.88 49.14
C PHE A 305 -4.21 -21.48 49.18
N PRO A 306 -5.33 -21.29 49.91
CA PRO A 306 -5.85 -19.97 50.17
C PRO A 306 -4.79 -19.15 50.88
N ILE A 307 -4.54 -17.94 50.41
CA ILE A 307 -3.74 -16.93 51.12
C ILE A 307 -4.47 -16.65 52.42
N ILE A 308 -3.88 -17.07 53.53
CA ILE A 308 -4.32 -16.65 54.86
C ILE A 308 -3.85 -15.19 55.01
N PRO A 309 -4.74 -14.20 55.15
CA PRO A 309 -4.32 -12.83 55.39
C PRO A 309 -3.83 -12.71 56.84
N GLY A 310 -2.56 -12.37 57.01
CA GLY A 310 -2.00 -12.00 58.29
C GLY A 310 -0.76 -12.80 58.65
N ASP A 311 0.35 -12.20 58.31
CA ASP A 311 1.55 -12.05 59.15
C ASP A 311 2.59 -11.28 58.33
N ASP A 312 2.51 -9.97 58.46
CA ASP A 312 3.64 -9.09 58.23
C ASP A 312 4.56 -9.20 59.45
N ASP A 313 5.53 -10.04 59.40
CA ASP A 313 6.71 -9.94 60.29
C ASP A 313 7.95 -10.38 59.48
N ASP A 314 8.75 -9.38 59.16
CA ASP A 314 10.16 -9.49 58.82
C ASP A 314 10.89 -10.16 59.94
N ASP A 315 11.35 -11.42 59.75
CA ASP A 315 12.54 -11.94 60.45
C ASP A 315 13.14 -13.11 59.69
N ASP A 316 14.34 -12.91 59.19
CA ASP A 316 15.29 -13.89 58.71
C ASP A 316 15.63 -14.89 59.86
N ASP A 317 14.97 -16.08 59.88
CA ASP A 317 15.48 -17.20 60.62
C ASP A 317 15.18 -18.53 59.89
N ASP A 318 16.20 -19.05 59.22
CA ASP A 318 16.20 -20.22 58.34
C ASP A 318 16.32 -21.54 59.11
N THR A 319 15.66 -21.69 60.28
CA THR A 319 15.76 -22.90 61.12
C THR A 319 14.46 -23.40 61.73
N ARG A 320 13.32 -23.35 61.04
CA ARG A 320 12.11 -23.99 61.61
C ARG A 320 11.14 -24.57 60.54
N PHE A 321 11.56 -25.51 59.77
CA PHE A 321 10.63 -26.50 59.20
C PHE A 321 11.26 -27.90 59.22
N GLY A 322 10.73 -28.73 60.07
CA GLY A 322 11.01 -30.15 60.11
C GLY A 322 10.62 -30.81 58.77
N SER A 323 11.33 -31.91 58.48
CA SER A 323 11.18 -32.69 57.24
C SER A 323 9.73 -33.04 56.95
N TRP A 324 9.34 -32.98 55.70
CA TRP A 324 8.03 -33.38 55.19
C TRP A 324 7.60 -34.80 55.58
N SER A 325 8.51 -35.65 55.98
CA SER A 325 8.25 -36.98 56.52
C SER A 325 7.49 -36.98 57.86
N ASP A 326 7.69 -35.95 58.69
CA ASP A 326 7.10 -35.90 60.04
C ASP A 326 5.61 -35.48 60.00
N TRP A 327 5.13 -34.99 58.89
CA TRP A 327 3.74 -34.54 58.72
C TRP A 327 2.81 -35.69 58.26
N TRP A 328 3.36 -36.64 57.46
CA TRP A 328 2.58 -37.81 56.98
C TRP A 328 2.34 -38.86 58.03
N ASP A 329 3.22 -39.01 58.99
CA ASP A 329 3.10 -40.01 60.11
C ASP A 329 2.02 -39.57 61.11
N LYS A 330 1.49 -38.36 61.09
CA LYS A 330 0.44 -37.88 61.97
C LYS A 330 -0.98 -37.95 61.40
N LEU A 331 -1.15 -38.33 60.14
CA LEU A 331 -2.44 -38.31 59.44
C LEU A 331 -3.00 -39.69 59.05
N LEU A 332 -2.30 -40.79 59.41
CA LEU A 332 -2.86 -42.14 59.23
C LEU A 332 -3.05 -42.81 60.60
N PRO A 333 -4.27 -43.40 60.81
CA PRO A 333 -4.60 -44.09 62.03
C PRO A 333 -3.83 -45.41 62.20
#